data_e7a89057c29b808ca2405d86a32f5f9a
#
_entry.id   e7a89057c29b808ca2405d86a32f5f9a
#
_cell.length_a   1.000
_cell.length_b   1.000
_cell.length_c   1.000
_cell.angle_alpha   90.00
_cell.angle_beta   90.00
_cell.angle_gamma   90.00
#
_symmetry.space_group_name_H-M   'P 1'
#
loop_
_entity.id
_entity.type
_entity.pdbx_description
1 polymer ?
#
loop_
_entity_poly.entity_id
_entity_poly.type
_entity_poly.pdbx_seq_one_letter_code
_entity_poly.pdbx_strand_id
1 'polypeptide(L)'
;MKKTNIFIITIIAAIILGLGCTSFAFAATASNSKSSTTTSEANIPSETSKTKKEAVKLEVVSVKRVKPTSYEQATKLLKSASARQSKAKSIYTNLVDMGYAKSHPAVELAKTEYNNAKANYKYYKAYQDKFKEAALWAKRAKEYPAATQIWKYLKNLGYSDAVCAGIMGNLMAEVGGQTLNIRYTLYSSNGGYYGMCQWSLRYYGQIKGAGLTTQCNFLRDTIKKELNTYGYKYKSGMNYDKFLKLKTPSEAALCFAKAYERCGSGSYSVRQSNAQKAYKYFVG
;
A
#
# COMPACT_ATOMS: atom_id res chain seq x y z
N MET A 1 6.12 8.66 -25.29
CA MET A 1 6.62 8.33 -23.93
C MET A 1 7.94 9.06 -23.71
N LYS A 2 7.94 10.12 -22.88
CA LYS A 2 9.15 10.88 -22.57
C LYS A 2 10.04 10.05 -21.63
N LYS A 3 11.23 9.67 -22.09
CA LYS A 3 12.26 9.00 -21.28
C LYS A 3 12.85 10.03 -20.32
N THR A 4 12.50 9.95 -19.04
CA THR A 4 13.10 10.78 -18.01
C THR A 4 14.46 10.19 -17.65
N ASN A 5 15.52 10.78 -18.21
CA ASN A 5 16.88 10.49 -17.81
C ASN A 5 17.14 11.15 -16.44
N ILE A 6 17.43 10.33 -15.44
CA ILE A 6 17.76 10.82 -14.11
C ILE A 6 19.27 10.82 -13.98
N PHE A 7 19.84 12.02 -13.87
CA PHE A 7 21.26 12.24 -13.61
C PHE A 7 21.57 12.04 -12.12
N ILE A 8 22.61 11.33 -11.82
CA ILE A 8 23.12 11.14 -10.46
C ILE A 8 24.46 11.83 -10.36
N ILE A 9 24.55 12.69 -9.37
CA ILE A 9 25.76 13.39 -8.98
C ILE A 9 26.40 12.61 -7.84
N THR A 10 27.58 12.06 -8.05
CA THR A 10 28.39 11.54 -6.96
C THR A 10 29.29 12.68 -6.48
N ILE A 11 28.96 13.25 -5.34
CA ILE A 11 29.81 14.25 -4.69
C ILE A 11 30.85 13.47 -3.90
N ILE A 12 32.08 13.43 -4.37
CA ILE A 12 33.23 13.03 -3.56
C ILE A 12 33.75 14.32 -2.94
N ALA A 13 33.17 14.70 -1.82
CA ALA A 13 33.74 15.75 -0.97
C ALA A 13 34.71 15.10 0.00
N ALA A 14 35.99 15.16 -0.30
CA ALA A 14 37.02 14.94 0.71
C ALA A 14 37.08 16.20 1.57
N ILE A 15 36.23 16.30 2.60
CA ILE A 15 36.39 17.30 3.65
C ILE A 15 37.46 16.74 4.59
N ILE A 16 38.68 17.21 4.45
CA ILE A 16 39.74 16.99 5.45
C ILE A 16 39.43 17.92 6.64
N LEU A 17 38.60 17.44 7.56
CA LEU A 17 38.72 17.82 8.96
C LEU A 17 39.65 16.79 9.57
N GLY A 18 40.85 17.20 10.02
CA GLY A 18 41.92 16.34 10.49
C GLY A 18 41.46 15.29 11.50
N LEU A 19 41.25 14.08 11.03
CA LEU A 19 41.27 12.82 11.72
C LEU A 19 41.16 11.70 10.65
N GLY A 20 42.22 10.95 10.51
CA GLY A 20 42.43 9.65 9.91
C GLY A 20 41.60 9.24 8.68
N CYS A 21 42.23 9.30 7.50
CA CYS A 21 41.71 8.72 6.25
C CYS A 21 41.50 7.21 6.33
N THR A 22 40.27 6.75 6.05
CA THR A 22 40.10 5.45 5.39
C THR A 22 39.26 5.65 4.14
N SER A 23 39.91 5.50 2.99
CA SER A 23 39.28 5.53 1.67
C SER A 23 38.43 4.28 1.49
N PHE A 24 37.11 4.43 1.39
CA PHE A 24 36.24 3.36 0.92
C PHE A 24 35.77 3.70 -0.49
N ALA A 25 36.41 3.09 -1.48
CA ALA A 25 35.90 2.99 -2.83
C ALA A 25 34.78 1.92 -2.83
N PHE A 26 33.52 2.32 -3.02
CA PHE A 26 32.46 1.39 -3.31
C PHE A 26 32.30 1.22 -4.82
N ALA A 27 32.90 0.16 -5.34
CA ALA A 27 32.56 -0.38 -6.65
C ALA A 27 31.22 -1.13 -6.52
N ALA A 28 30.14 -0.54 -7.01
CA ALA A 28 28.92 -1.28 -7.26
C ALA A 28 29.07 -1.97 -8.61
N THR A 29 29.34 -3.26 -8.62
CA THR A 29 29.25 -4.11 -9.80
C THR A 29 27.79 -4.20 -10.22
N ALA A 30 27.41 -3.37 -11.21
CA ALA A 30 26.20 -3.54 -11.98
C ALA A 30 26.62 -3.96 -13.39
N SER A 31 26.13 -5.11 -13.79
CA SER A 31 26.30 -5.67 -15.13
C SER A 31 25.93 -4.68 -16.24
N ASN A 32 26.86 -4.51 -17.16
CA ASN A 32 26.82 -3.91 -18.50
C ASN A 32 25.56 -3.14 -18.94
N SER A 33 25.64 -1.81 -18.87
CA SER A 33 25.04 -0.94 -19.89
C SER A 33 25.90 0.33 -20.02
N LYS A 34 26.29 0.68 -21.23
CA LYS A 34 27.13 1.84 -21.57
C LYS A 34 26.60 3.11 -20.90
N SER A 35 27.40 3.67 -20.00
CA SER A 35 27.12 4.94 -19.30
C SER A 35 27.81 6.07 -20.12
N SER A 36 27.02 7.09 -20.49
CA SER A 36 27.58 8.36 -20.94
C SER A 36 27.83 9.24 -19.71
N THR A 37 29.08 9.60 -19.48
CA THR A 37 29.52 10.48 -18.41
C THR A 37 29.47 11.92 -18.91
N THR A 38 28.70 12.81 -18.27
CA THR A 38 28.81 14.26 -18.51
C THR A 38 29.44 14.88 -17.26
N THR A 39 30.59 15.48 -17.43
CA THR A 39 31.36 16.13 -16.36
C THR A 39 31.05 17.63 -16.38
N SER A 40 30.54 18.16 -15.28
CA SER A 40 30.43 19.60 -15.05
C SER A 40 31.41 19.99 -13.96
N GLU A 41 32.32 20.87 -14.26
CA GLU A 41 33.30 21.42 -13.30
C GLU A 41 32.81 22.75 -12.75
N ALA A 42 32.74 22.86 -11.44
CA ALA A 42 32.52 24.12 -10.74
C ALA A 42 33.76 24.45 -9.92
N ASN A 43 34.44 25.57 -10.28
CA ASN A 43 35.56 26.10 -9.53
C ASN A 43 35.05 26.97 -8.36
N ILE A 44 35.42 26.63 -7.17
CA ILE A 44 35.09 27.42 -5.95
C ILE A 44 36.27 28.35 -5.65
N PRO A 45 36.09 29.69 -5.66
CA PRO A 45 37.13 30.61 -5.29
C PRO A 45 37.46 30.53 -3.78
N SER A 46 38.74 30.57 -3.49
CA SER A 46 39.27 30.46 -2.14
C SER A 46 39.48 31.83 -1.54
N GLU A 47 38.76 32.21 -0.51
CA GLU A 47 39.12 33.32 0.36
C GLU A 47 39.90 32.85 1.61
N THR A 48 41.09 33.37 1.66
CA THR A 48 42.07 33.54 2.76
C THR A 48 42.01 32.65 4.00
N SER A 49 42.82 31.61 3.96
CA SER A 49 43.65 31.13 5.08
C SER A 49 44.74 30.21 4.51
N LYS A 50 45.98 30.32 5.04
CA LYS A 50 47.20 29.62 4.57
C LYS A 50 47.18 28.12 4.85
N THR A 51 46.27 27.37 4.22
CA THR A 51 46.36 25.92 4.10
C THR A 51 46.05 25.57 2.64
N LYS A 52 46.86 24.72 2.02
CA LYS A 52 46.71 24.27 0.62
C LYS A 52 45.27 23.82 0.43
N LYS A 53 44.54 24.53 -0.43
CA LYS A 53 43.14 24.24 -0.79
C LYS A 53 43.17 23.30 -1.99
N GLU A 54 42.79 22.04 -1.81
CA GLU A 54 42.42 21.17 -2.90
C GLU A 54 41.04 21.56 -3.41
N ALA A 55 40.95 21.75 -4.72
CA ALA A 55 39.67 22.00 -5.39
C ALA A 55 38.78 20.78 -5.26
N VAL A 56 37.59 20.95 -4.73
CA VAL A 56 36.58 19.88 -4.62
C VAL A 56 36.00 19.65 -6.02
N LYS A 57 36.35 18.54 -6.65
CA LYS A 57 35.76 18.13 -7.92
C LYS A 57 34.43 17.45 -7.68
N LEU A 58 33.36 18.06 -8.19
CA LEU A 58 32.01 17.50 -8.11
C LEU A 58 31.68 16.76 -9.42
N GLU A 59 31.59 15.45 -9.37
CA GLU A 59 31.21 14.62 -10.53
C GLU A 59 29.73 14.24 -10.45
N VAL A 60 29.03 14.48 -11.56
CA VAL A 60 27.63 14.07 -11.73
C VAL A 60 27.60 12.71 -12.40
N VAL A 61 27.19 11.67 -11.68
CA VAL A 61 26.99 10.32 -12.23
C VAL A 61 25.51 10.04 -12.42
N SER A 62 25.10 9.78 -13.67
CA SER A 62 23.73 9.35 -13.96
C SER A 62 23.50 7.90 -13.53
N VAL A 63 22.57 7.64 -12.61
CA VAL A 63 22.15 6.28 -12.24
C VAL A 63 20.76 6.00 -12.79
N LYS A 64 20.66 5.00 -13.65
CA LYS A 64 19.37 4.50 -14.15
C LYS A 64 18.64 3.76 -13.02
N ARG A 65 17.37 4.14 -12.75
CA ARG A 65 16.52 3.39 -11.80
C ARG A 65 16.31 1.97 -12.30
N VAL A 66 16.64 0.99 -11.48
CA VAL A 66 16.34 -0.41 -11.73
C VAL A 66 14.97 -0.72 -11.10
N LYS A 67 14.07 -1.33 -11.88
CA LYS A 67 12.78 -1.81 -11.35
C LYS A 67 13.04 -3.09 -10.56
N PRO A 68 12.76 -3.12 -9.23
CA PRO A 68 12.93 -4.34 -8.46
C PRO A 68 11.96 -5.45 -8.92
N THR A 69 12.46 -6.68 -8.95
CA THR A 69 11.68 -7.87 -9.32
C THR A 69 11.30 -8.72 -8.10
N SER A 70 11.91 -8.45 -6.93
CA SER A 70 11.61 -9.16 -5.68
C SER A 70 11.69 -8.23 -4.48
N TYR A 71 11.11 -8.69 -3.34
CA TYR A 71 11.19 -8.01 -2.05
C TYR A 71 12.63 -7.82 -1.58
N GLU A 72 13.46 -8.85 -1.73
CA GLU A 72 14.87 -8.82 -1.34
C GLU A 72 15.66 -7.78 -2.14
N GLN A 73 15.48 -7.78 -3.47
CA GLN A 73 16.10 -6.78 -4.34
C GLN A 73 15.62 -5.36 -4.00
N ALA A 74 14.32 -5.17 -3.76
CA ALA A 74 13.77 -3.89 -3.35
C ALA A 74 14.38 -3.41 -2.02
N THR A 75 14.56 -4.33 -1.06
CA THR A 75 15.16 -4.04 0.25
C THR A 75 16.63 -3.65 0.13
N LYS A 76 17.42 -4.35 -0.69
CA LYS A 76 18.82 -4.02 -0.96
C LYS A 76 18.96 -2.64 -1.59
N LEU A 77 18.15 -2.34 -2.62
CA LEU A 77 18.15 -1.06 -3.30
C LEU A 77 17.66 0.08 -2.41
N LEU A 78 16.68 -0.17 -1.54
CA LEU A 78 16.18 0.79 -0.56
C LEU A 78 17.27 1.14 0.47
N LYS A 79 18.01 0.15 0.98
CA LYS A 79 19.13 0.37 1.91
C LYS A 79 20.19 1.28 1.30
N SER A 80 20.58 1.00 0.05
CA SER A 80 21.54 1.83 -0.70
C SER A 80 21.01 3.25 -0.93
N ALA A 81 19.74 3.39 -1.30
CA ALA A 81 19.10 4.69 -1.52
C ALA A 81 18.98 5.50 -0.22
N SER A 82 18.71 4.85 0.91
CA SER A 82 18.67 5.48 2.24
C SER A 82 20.03 6.03 2.65
N ALA A 83 21.08 5.23 2.53
CA ALA A 83 22.44 5.66 2.84
C ALA A 83 22.87 6.86 1.96
N ARG A 84 22.55 6.82 0.67
CA ARG A 84 22.81 7.91 -0.27
C ARG A 84 22.03 9.17 0.11
N GLN A 85 20.74 9.06 0.45
CA GLN A 85 19.92 10.19 0.87
C GLN A 85 20.50 10.86 2.12
N SER A 86 20.91 10.08 3.12
CA SER A 86 21.52 10.60 4.35
C SER A 86 22.82 11.32 4.06
N LYS A 87 23.71 10.77 3.22
CA LYS A 87 24.96 11.40 2.81
C LYS A 87 24.73 12.71 2.05
N ALA A 88 23.82 12.70 1.05
CA ALA A 88 23.50 13.89 0.27
C ALA A 88 22.88 15.00 1.13
N LYS A 89 22.01 14.63 2.10
CA LYS A 89 21.46 15.56 3.08
C LYS A 89 22.55 16.20 3.91
N SER A 90 23.48 15.42 4.46
CA SER A 90 24.58 15.94 5.28
C SER A 90 25.44 16.92 4.51
N ILE A 91 25.81 16.61 3.26
CA ILE A 91 26.60 17.51 2.41
C ILE A 91 25.86 18.84 2.18
N TYR A 92 24.59 18.78 1.81
CA TYR A 92 23.78 19.97 1.61
C TYR A 92 23.69 20.83 2.88
N THR A 93 23.42 20.20 4.02
CA THR A 93 23.32 20.90 5.31
C THR A 93 24.65 21.55 5.70
N ASN A 94 25.75 20.82 5.59
CA ASN A 94 27.08 21.33 5.92
C ASN A 94 27.47 22.56 5.07
N LEU A 95 27.18 22.55 3.76
CA LEU A 95 27.45 23.73 2.91
C LEU A 95 26.63 24.95 3.34
N VAL A 96 25.38 24.77 3.72
CA VAL A 96 24.51 25.84 4.25
C VAL A 96 25.04 26.34 5.60
N ASP A 97 25.40 25.45 6.51
CA ASP A 97 25.92 25.79 7.84
C ASP A 97 27.30 26.49 7.78
N MET A 98 28.08 26.22 6.73
CA MET A 98 29.32 26.96 6.44
C MET A 98 29.09 28.36 5.87
N GLY A 99 27.84 28.80 5.73
CA GLY A 99 27.46 30.16 5.29
C GLY A 99 27.44 30.35 3.78
N TYR A 100 27.55 29.30 2.97
CA TYR A 100 27.41 29.46 1.53
C TYR A 100 26.00 29.90 1.15
N ALA A 101 25.91 30.88 0.23
CA ALA A 101 24.61 31.36 -0.26
C ALA A 101 23.84 30.20 -0.93
N LYS A 102 22.52 30.22 -0.82
CA LYS A 102 21.66 29.17 -1.43
C LYS A 102 21.80 29.10 -2.96
N SER A 103 22.14 30.23 -3.59
CA SER A 103 22.43 30.32 -5.04
C SER A 103 23.86 29.90 -5.41
N HIS A 104 24.70 29.55 -4.42
CA HIS A 104 26.05 29.08 -4.72
C HIS A 104 25.99 27.75 -5.49
N PRO A 105 26.75 27.58 -6.60
CA PRO A 105 26.64 26.38 -7.46
C PRO A 105 26.81 25.07 -6.69
N ALA A 106 27.70 25.00 -5.70
CA ALA A 106 27.91 23.80 -4.88
C ALA A 106 26.67 23.48 -4.01
N VAL A 107 25.97 24.50 -3.49
CA VAL A 107 24.74 24.31 -2.70
C VAL A 107 23.60 23.84 -3.59
N GLU A 108 23.42 24.42 -4.77
CA GLU A 108 22.39 24.00 -5.73
C GLU A 108 22.64 22.56 -6.21
N LEU A 109 23.89 22.20 -6.45
CA LEU A 109 24.28 20.86 -6.85
C LEU A 109 24.01 19.84 -5.74
N ALA A 110 24.39 20.15 -4.49
CA ALA A 110 24.13 19.31 -3.33
C ALA A 110 22.62 19.15 -3.04
N LYS A 111 21.85 20.24 -3.22
CA LYS A 111 20.39 20.21 -3.11
C LYS A 111 19.74 19.33 -4.17
N THR A 112 20.23 19.42 -5.41
CA THR A 112 19.76 18.60 -6.52
C THR A 112 20.03 17.12 -6.24
N GLU A 113 21.24 16.77 -5.79
CA GLU A 113 21.59 15.41 -5.41
C GLU A 113 20.73 14.89 -4.25
N TYR A 114 20.51 15.69 -3.22
CA TYR A 114 19.62 15.33 -2.11
C TYR A 114 18.19 15.05 -2.60
N ASN A 115 17.65 15.90 -3.47
CA ASN A 115 16.32 15.70 -4.03
C ASN A 115 16.22 14.42 -4.88
N ASN A 116 17.24 14.13 -5.68
CA ASN A 116 17.33 12.91 -6.49
C ASN A 116 17.43 11.65 -5.61
N ALA A 117 18.25 11.68 -4.56
CA ALA A 117 18.40 10.59 -3.61
C ALA A 117 17.09 10.35 -2.84
N LYS A 118 16.41 11.42 -2.40
CA LYS A 118 15.08 11.35 -1.77
C LYS A 118 14.01 10.73 -2.69
N ALA A 119 14.03 11.10 -3.98
CA ALA A 119 13.12 10.52 -4.97
C ALA A 119 13.38 9.02 -5.22
N ASN A 120 14.66 8.61 -5.23
CA ASN A 120 15.04 7.20 -5.34
C ASN A 120 14.62 6.39 -4.10
N TYR A 121 14.83 6.93 -2.91
CA TYR A 121 14.37 6.32 -1.67
C TYR A 121 12.86 6.06 -1.70
N LYS A 122 12.05 7.09 -2.04
CA LYS A 122 10.60 6.95 -2.18
C LYS A 122 10.20 5.87 -3.19
N TYR A 123 10.90 5.83 -4.34
CA TYR A 123 10.65 4.83 -5.38
C TYR A 123 10.86 3.40 -4.87
N TYR A 124 12.01 3.11 -4.27
CA TYR A 124 12.30 1.76 -3.77
C TYR A 124 11.47 1.38 -2.55
N LYS A 125 11.12 2.35 -1.69
CA LYS A 125 10.20 2.14 -0.58
C LYS A 125 8.82 1.69 -1.06
N ALA A 126 8.28 2.34 -2.10
CA ALA A 126 7.00 1.96 -2.69
C ALA A 126 7.02 0.53 -3.26
N TYR A 127 8.12 0.10 -3.89
CA TYR A 127 8.26 -1.30 -4.35
C TYR A 127 8.34 -2.28 -3.19
N GLN A 128 9.11 -1.97 -2.15
CA GLN A 128 9.19 -2.82 -0.95
C GLN A 128 7.81 -3.01 -0.32
N ASP A 129 7.05 -1.92 -0.16
CA ASP A 129 5.71 -1.96 0.42
C ASP A 129 4.74 -2.78 -0.46
N LYS A 130 4.80 -2.61 -1.78
CA LYS A 130 4.02 -3.41 -2.73
C LYS A 130 4.31 -4.92 -2.61
N PHE A 131 5.57 -5.32 -2.46
CA PHE A 131 5.91 -6.73 -2.28
C PHE A 131 5.44 -7.26 -0.93
N LYS A 132 5.54 -6.46 0.16
CA LYS A 132 4.99 -6.82 1.47
C LYS A 132 3.48 -7.03 1.40
N GLU A 133 2.77 -6.12 0.77
CA GLU A 133 1.33 -6.20 0.59
C GLU A 133 0.95 -7.45 -0.22
N ALA A 134 1.63 -7.71 -1.34
CA ALA A 134 1.39 -8.91 -2.15
C ALA A 134 1.60 -10.21 -1.36
N ALA A 135 2.65 -10.28 -0.54
CA ALA A 135 2.91 -11.43 0.32
C ALA A 135 1.83 -11.61 1.39
N LEU A 136 1.36 -10.52 1.99
CA LEU A 136 0.26 -10.55 2.95
C LEU A 136 -1.04 -11.08 2.32
N TRP A 137 -1.37 -10.60 1.11
CA TRP A 137 -2.55 -11.08 0.38
C TRP A 137 -2.42 -12.53 -0.05
N ALA A 138 -1.23 -13.01 -0.41
CA ALA A 138 -0.98 -14.42 -0.70
C ALA A 138 -1.17 -15.30 0.55
N LYS A 139 -0.69 -14.85 1.71
CA LYS A 139 -0.92 -15.52 2.99
C LYS A 139 -2.42 -15.61 3.32
N ARG A 140 -3.14 -14.49 3.22
CA ARG A 140 -4.60 -14.43 3.48
C ARG A 140 -5.39 -15.35 2.54
N ALA A 141 -5.01 -15.38 1.25
CA ALA A 141 -5.65 -16.25 0.26
C ALA A 141 -5.41 -17.74 0.52
N LYS A 142 -4.26 -18.10 1.12
CA LYS A 142 -3.97 -19.48 1.55
C LYS A 142 -4.77 -19.86 2.79
N GLU A 143 -4.89 -18.94 3.75
CA GLU A 143 -5.54 -19.18 5.04
C GLU A 143 -7.07 -19.19 4.92
N TYR A 144 -7.65 -18.18 4.25
CA TYR A 144 -9.10 -18.03 4.04
C TYR A 144 -9.40 -17.63 2.59
N PRO A 145 -9.36 -18.59 1.64
CA PRO A 145 -9.45 -18.28 0.21
C PRO A 145 -10.76 -17.59 -0.16
N ALA A 146 -11.91 -18.12 0.29
CA ALA A 146 -13.21 -17.53 -0.03
C ALA A 146 -13.38 -16.13 0.58
N ALA A 147 -13.06 -15.94 1.87
CA ALA A 147 -13.15 -14.65 2.52
C ALA A 147 -12.23 -13.61 1.87
N THR A 148 -11.01 -14.01 1.48
CA THR A 148 -10.06 -13.13 0.80
C THR A 148 -10.57 -12.71 -0.59
N GLN A 149 -11.17 -13.61 -1.34
CA GLN A 149 -11.78 -13.30 -2.64
C GLN A 149 -12.98 -12.37 -2.48
N ILE A 150 -13.88 -12.62 -1.52
CA ILE A 150 -15.03 -11.76 -1.23
C ILE A 150 -14.58 -10.37 -0.82
N TRP A 151 -13.61 -10.27 0.10
CA TRP A 151 -13.08 -8.97 0.54
C TRP A 151 -12.54 -8.17 -0.64
N LYS A 152 -11.67 -8.75 -1.47
CA LYS A 152 -11.13 -8.08 -2.67
C LYS A 152 -12.24 -7.67 -3.64
N TYR A 153 -13.25 -8.52 -3.82
CA TYR A 153 -14.39 -8.20 -4.67
C TYR A 153 -15.13 -6.94 -4.16
N LEU A 154 -15.45 -6.89 -2.86
CA LEU A 154 -16.12 -5.74 -2.25
C LEU A 154 -15.26 -4.46 -2.32
N LYS A 155 -13.95 -4.58 -2.11
CA LYS A 155 -13.02 -3.46 -2.29
C LYS A 155 -12.98 -2.94 -3.72
N ASN A 156 -13.02 -3.82 -4.72
CA ASN A 156 -13.08 -3.44 -6.13
C ASN A 156 -14.40 -2.73 -6.51
N LEU A 157 -15.48 -2.96 -5.77
CA LEU A 157 -16.73 -2.18 -5.89
C LEU A 157 -16.63 -0.78 -5.25
N GLY A 158 -15.50 -0.43 -4.65
CA GLY A 158 -15.29 0.85 -3.96
C GLY A 158 -15.82 0.90 -2.52
N TYR A 159 -16.20 -0.23 -1.92
CA TYR A 159 -16.69 -0.24 -0.55
C TYR A 159 -15.57 0.10 0.45
N SER A 160 -15.93 0.84 1.50
CA SER A 160 -15.01 1.14 2.60
C SER A 160 -14.67 -0.13 3.38
N ASP A 161 -13.55 -0.12 4.12
CA ASP A 161 -13.15 -1.26 4.96
C ASP A 161 -14.23 -1.58 6.03
N ALA A 162 -14.89 -0.55 6.56
CA ALA A 162 -15.98 -0.71 7.52
C ALA A 162 -17.17 -1.46 6.90
N VAL A 163 -17.57 -1.09 5.69
CA VAL A 163 -18.68 -1.74 4.98
C VAL A 163 -18.33 -3.17 4.58
N CYS A 164 -17.11 -3.39 4.03
CA CYS A 164 -16.62 -4.74 3.73
C CYS A 164 -16.65 -5.64 4.98
N ALA A 165 -16.15 -5.14 6.11
CA ALA A 165 -16.13 -5.88 7.35
C ALA A 165 -17.54 -6.16 7.89
N GLY A 166 -18.46 -5.20 7.75
CA GLY A 166 -19.87 -5.39 8.14
C GLY A 166 -20.55 -6.50 7.36
N ILE A 167 -20.36 -6.54 6.04
CA ILE A 167 -20.85 -7.63 5.18
C ILE A 167 -20.20 -8.96 5.61
N MET A 168 -18.86 -8.98 5.73
CA MET A 168 -18.12 -10.19 6.12
C MET A 168 -18.60 -10.75 7.47
N GLY A 169 -18.90 -9.89 8.44
CA GLY A 169 -19.41 -10.30 9.75
C GLY A 169 -20.75 -11.05 9.67
N ASN A 170 -21.59 -10.69 8.71
CA ASN A 170 -22.84 -11.40 8.41
C ASN A 170 -22.55 -12.75 7.74
N LEU A 171 -21.68 -12.79 6.73
CA LEU A 171 -21.33 -14.06 6.06
C LEU A 171 -20.67 -15.07 7.03
N MET A 172 -19.87 -14.59 7.98
CA MET A 172 -19.30 -15.41 9.05
C MET A 172 -20.39 -16.01 9.94
N ALA A 173 -21.46 -15.27 10.21
CA ALA A 173 -22.59 -15.78 10.98
C ALA A 173 -23.42 -16.79 10.17
N GLU A 174 -23.64 -16.56 8.89
CA GLU A 174 -24.44 -17.45 8.04
C GLU A 174 -23.75 -18.80 7.76
N VAL A 175 -22.49 -18.76 7.32
CA VAL A 175 -21.83 -19.96 6.79
C VAL A 175 -20.39 -20.16 7.28
N GLY A 176 -19.84 -19.23 8.05
CA GLY A 176 -18.44 -19.26 8.49
C GLY A 176 -18.21 -19.90 9.85
N GLY A 177 -19.28 -20.28 10.57
CA GLY A 177 -19.16 -20.74 11.95
C GLY A 177 -18.48 -19.70 12.85
N GLN A 178 -18.80 -18.41 12.66
CA GLN A 178 -18.23 -17.25 13.32
C GLN A 178 -16.72 -17.03 13.05
N THR A 179 -16.21 -17.63 11.97
CA THR A 179 -14.83 -17.47 11.47
C THR A 179 -14.82 -17.00 10.02
N LEU A 180 -13.63 -16.68 9.51
CA LEU A 180 -13.44 -16.32 8.10
C LEU A 180 -13.48 -17.54 7.14
N ASN A 181 -13.76 -18.73 7.65
CA ASN A 181 -13.92 -19.92 6.83
C ASN A 181 -15.30 -19.97 6.17
N ILE A 182 -15.52 -19.14 5.16
CA ILE A 182 -16.79 -18.96 4.46
C ILE A 182 -17.09 -20.19 3.58
N ARG A 183 -18.04 -21.01 3.99
CA ARG A 183 -18.51 -22.20 3.27
C ARG A 183 -19.62 -21.84 2.27
N TYR A 184 -19.28 -21.11 1.24
CA TYR A 184 -20.23 -20.55 0.27
C TYR A 184 -21.04 -21.59 -0.52
N THR A 185 -20.70 -22.87 -0.44
CA THR A 185 -21.48 -23.97 -1.05
C THR A 185 -22.43 -24.65 -0.06
N LEU A 186 -22.59 -24.08 1.15
CA LEU A 186 -23.42 -24.66 2.20
C LEU A 186 -24.90 -24.55 1.86
N TYR A 187 -25.62 -25.67 2.02
CA TYR A 187 -27.07 -25.71 2.11
C TYR A 187 -27.49 -25.67 3.59
N SER A 188 -28.63 -25.03 3.86
CA SER A 188 -29.28 -25.20 5.17
C SER A 188 -29.71 -26.66 5.39
N SER A 189 -29.90 -27.06 6.64
CA SER A 189 -30.28 -28.45 7.00
C SER A 189 -31.57 -28.93 6.31
N ASN A 190 -32.50 -28.02 6.02
CA ASN A 190 -33.75 -28.32 5.31
C ASN A 190 -33.63 -28.13 3.78
N GLY A 191 -32.45 -27.79 3.25
CA GLY A 191 -32.23 -27.56 1.82
C GLY A 191 -32.88 -26.31 1.24
N GLY A 192 -33.55 -25.51 2.07
CA GLY A 192 -34.31 -24.32 1.60
C GLY A 192 -33.47 -23.08 1.33
N TYR A 193 -32.21 -23.07 1.78
CA TYR A 193 -31.29 -21.94 1.66
C TYR A 193 -29.95 -22.39 1.13
N TYR A 194 -29.24 -21.51 0.42
CA TYR A 194 -27.94 -21.80 -0.18
C TYR A 194 -27.01 -20.61 -0.24
N GLY A 195 -25.73 -20.89 -0.11
CA GLY A 195 -24.66 -19.95 -0.43
C GLY A 195 -24.28 -19.04 0.73
N MET A 196 -23.37 -18.10 0.44
CA MET A 196 -22.68 -17.30 1.46
C MET A 196 -23.62 -16.41 2.31
N CYS A 197 -24.77 -15.98 1.78
CA CYS A 197 -25.80 -15.24 2.50
C CYS A 197 -27.02 -16.13 2.84
N GLN A 198 -26.94 -17.44 2.67
CA GLN A 198 -28.07 -18.36 2.87
C GLN A 198 -29.36 -17.86 2.19
N TRP A 199 -29.27 -17.51 0.90
CA TRP A 199 -30.42 -17.07 0.12
C TRP A 199 -31.50 -18.14 0.04
N SER A 200 -32.75 -17.74 0.24
CA SER A 200 -33.89 -18.64 0.09
C SER A 200 -34.03 -19.11 -1.36
N LEU A 201 -33.94 -20.42 -1.59
CA LEU A 201 -34.07 -21.02 -2.93
C LEU A 201 -35.48 -20.90 -3.48
N ARG A 202 -36.48 -20.67 -2.63
CA ARG A 202 -37.84 -20.37 -3.07
C ARG A 202 -37.91 -19.07 -3.89
N TYR A 203 -37.13 -18.05 -3.53
CA TYR A 203 -37.15 -16.76 -4.20
C TYR A 203 -35.97 -16.53 -5.13
N TYR A 204 -34.87 -17.23 -4.90
CA TYR A 204 -33.60 -17.05 -5.61
C TYR A 204 -33.05 -18.40 -6.10
N GLY A 205 -33.92 -19.22 -6.74
CA GLY A 205 -33.56 -20.56 -7.22
C GLY A 205 -32.36 -20.59 -8.16
N GLN A 206 -32.10 -19.49 -8.89
CA GLN A 206 -30.98 -19.34 -9.81
C GLN A 206 -29.60 -19.34 -9.12
N ILE A 207 -29.55 -19.13 -7.78
CA ILE A 207 -28.28 -19.17 -7.03
C ILE A 207 -27.87 -20.59 -6.61
N LYS A 208 -28.77 -21.58 -6.75
CA LYS A 208 -28.52 -22.96 -6.37
C LYS A 208 -27.31 -23.53 -7.09
N GLY A 209 -26.33 -24.02 -6.35
CA GLY A 209 -25.10 -24.57 -6.89
C GLY A 209 -24.10 -23.56 -7.47
N ALA A 210 -24.41 -22.25 -7.37
CA ALA A 210 -23.54 -21.22 -7.92
C ALA A 210 -22.18 -21.16 -7.20
N GLY A 211 -21.11 -20.95 -7.97
CA GLY A 211 -19.77 -20.72 -7.45
C GLY A 211 -19.62 -19.34 -6.82
N LEU A 212 -18.50 -19.11 -6.12
CA LEU A 212 -18.26 -17.92 -5.32
C LEU A 212 -18.38 -16.62 -6.13
N THR A 213 -17.79 -16.54 -7.32
CA THR A 213 -17.86 -15.35 -8.18
C THR A 213 -19.29 -15.00 -8.57
N THR A 214 -20.10 -15.99 -8.93
CA THR A 214 -21.53 -15.79 -9.23
C THR A 214 -22.29 -15.29 -8.02
N GLN A 215 -22.02 -15.82 -6.83
CA GLN A 215 -22.62 -15.36 -5.59
C GLN A 215 -22.21 -13.93 -5.22
N CYS A 216 -20.96 -13.54 -5.45
CA CYS A 216 -20.50 -12.17 -5.28
C CYS A 216 -21.22 -11.21 -6.25
N ASN A 217 -21.39 -11.59 -7.51
CA ASN A 217 -22.15 -10.82 -8.48
C ASN A 217 -23.62 -10.69 -8.06
N PHE A 218 -24.22 -11.77 -7.60
CA PHE A 218 -25.61 -11.76 -7.13
C PHE A 218 -25.79 -10.84 -5.91
N LEU A 219 -24.86 -10.87 -4.95
CA LEU A 219 -24.84 -9.92 -3.83
C LEU A 219 -24.78 -8.48 -4.33
N ARG A 220 -23.87 -8.15 -5.24
CA ARG A 220 -23.77 -6.81 -5.86
C ARG A 220 -25.08 -6.36 -6.48
N ASP A 221 -25.72 -7.25 -7.22
CA ASP A 221 -26.92 -6.92 -8.01
C ASP A 221 -28.17 -6.76 -7.12
N THR A 222 -28.19 -7.43 -5.95
CA THR A 222 -29.33 -7.41 -5.04
C THR A 222 -29.20 -6.39 -3.89
N ILE A 223 -27.98 -6.11 -3.42
CA ILE A 223 -27.74 -5.31 -2.21
C ILE A 223 -28.34 -3.91 -2.28
N LYS A 224 -28.27 -3.25 -3.43
CA LYS A 224 -28.82 -1.89 -3.62
C LYS A 224 -30.33 -1.89 -3.49
N LYS A 225 -31.01 -2.84 -4.12
CA LYS A 225 -32.46 -2.99 -4.05
C LYS A 225 -32.91 -3.28 -2.61
N GLU A 226 -32.28 -4.23 -1.97
CA GLU A 226 -32.64 -4.66 -0.60
C GLU A 226 -32.44 -3.53 0.42
N LEU A 227 -31.32 -2.83 0.37
CA LEU A 227 -31.06 -1.69 1.27
C LEU A 227 -31.98 -0.48 0.99
N ASN A 228 -32.33 -0.22 -0.25
CA ASN A 228 -33.29 0.85 -0.56
C ASN A 228 -34.72 0.49 -0.09
N THR A 229 -35.09 -0.78 -0.17
CA THR A 229 -36.41 -1.26 0.24
C THR A 229 -36.52 -1.42 1.76
N TYR A 230 -35.53 -1.96 2.42
CA TYR A 230 -35.60 -2.37 3.82
C TYR A 230 -34.61 -1.63 4.76
N GLY A 231 -33.86 -0.63 4.25
CA GLY A 231 -32.92 0.14 5.07
C GLY A 231 -33.56 0.79 6.29
N TYR A 232 -34.83 1.17 6.20
CA TYR A 232 -35.60 1.73 7.32
C TYR A 232 -35.63 0.81 8.55
N LYS A 233 -35.49 -0.51 8.38
CA LYS A 233 -35.40 -1.48 9.48
C LYS A 233 -34.19 -1.26 10.38
N TYR A 234 -33.13 -0.69 9.81
CA TYR A 234 -31.96 -0.29 10.59
C TYR A 234 -32.18 1.10 11.23
N LYS A 235 -32.51 2.09 10.39
CA LYS A 235 -32.75 3.48 10.80
C LYS A 235 -33.63 4.20 9.77
N SER A 236 -34.52 5.07 10.19
CA SER A 236 -35.34 5.89 9.31
C SER A 236 -34.47 6.62 8.28
N GLY A 237 -34.87 6.59 7.02
CA GLY A 237 -34.16 7.19 5.90
C GLY A 237 -32.84 6.53 5.51
N MET A 238 -32.51 5.34 6.04
CA MET A 238 -31.38 4.53 5.58
C MET A 238 -31.66 3.98 4.18
N ASN A 239 -30.64 4.04 3.32
CA ASN A 239 -30.67 3.50 1.98
C ASN A 239 -29.24 3.01 1.59
N TYR A 240 -29.08 2.51 0.37
CA TYR A 240 -27.79 2.01 -0.12
C TYR A 240 -26.66 3.05 -0.04
N ASP A 241 -26.90 4.30 -0.49
CA ASP A 241 -25.86 5.33 -0.51
C ASP A 241 -25.40 5.75 0.88
N LYS A 242 -26.32 5.74 1.87
CA LYS A 242 -26.00 5.98 3.27
C LYS A 242 -25.30 4.77 3.91
N PHE A 243 -25.67 3.56 3.52
CA PHE A 243 -24.98 2.34 3.96
C PHE A 243 -23.50 2.37 3.56
N LEU A 244 -23.19 2.76 2.33
CA LEU A 244 -21.80 2.87 1.86
C LEU A 244 -20.97 3.90 2.63
N LYS A 245 -21.63 4.84 3.32
CA LYS A 245 -20.96 5.90 4.11
C LYS A 245 -20.81 5.54 5.60
N LEU A 246 -21.26 4.37 6.02
CA LEU A 246 -21.06 3.92 7.40
C LEU A 246 -19.58 3.80 7.73
N LYS A 247 -19.22 4.24 8.94
CA LYS A 247 -17.81 4.41 9.34
C LYS A 247 -17.29 3.29 10.22
N THR A 248 -18.19 2.53 10.83
CA THR A 248 -17.78 1.45 11.73
C THR A 248 -18.23 0.08 11.23
N PRO A 249 -17.42 -0.97 11.40
CA PRO A 249 -17.79 -2.34 11.09
C PRO A 249 -19.10 -2.78 11.77
N SER A 250 -19.30 -2.38 13.02
CA SER A 250 -20.48 -2.75 13.80
C SER A 250 -21.78 -2.16 13.26
N GLU A 251 -21.77 -0.87 12.87
CA GLU A 251 -22.93 -0.24 12.24
C GLU A 251 -23.27 -0.86 10.90
N ALA A 252 -22.22 -1.10 10.07
CA ALA A 252 -22.38 -1.73 8.77
C ALA A 252 -22.93 -3.15 8.90
N ALA A 253 -22.45 -3.93 9.89
CA ALA A 253 -22.94 -5.27 10.16
C ALA A 253 -24.42 -5.26 10.61
N LEU A 254 -24.79 -4.37 11.52
CA LEU A 254 -26.16 -4.27 12.01
C LEU A 254 -27.12 -3.79 10.90
N CYS A 255 -26.70 -2.83 10.08
CA CYS A 255 -27.49 -2.36 8.95
C CYS A 255 -27.73 -3.49 7.94
N PHE A 256 -26.68 -4.22 7.56
CA PHE A 256 -26.79 -5.34 6.63
C PHE A 256 -27.65 -6.47 7.21
N ALA A 257 -27.49 -6.81 8.50
CA ALA A 257 -28.30 -7.82 9.19
C ALA A 257 -29.80 -7.51 9.17
N LYS A 258 -30.15 -6.25 9.43
CA LYS A 258 -31.56 -5.82 9.48
C LYS A 258 -32.20 -5.63 8.11
N ALA A 259 -31.44 -5.07 7.15
CA ALA A 259 -31.98 -4.65 5.87
C ALA A 259 -31.79 -5.70 4.76
N TYR A 260 -30.65 -6.37 4.71
CA TYR A 260 -30.35 -7.38 3.69
C TYR A 260 -30.71 -8.80 4.16
N GLU A 261 -30.10 -9.26 5.26
CA GLU A 261 -30.35 -10.64 5.77
C GLU A 261 -31.74 -10.77 6.42
N ARG A 262 -32.26 -9.70 7.01
CA ARG A 262 -33.53 -9.66 7.72
C ARG A 262 -33.64 -10.72 8.82
N CYS A 263 -32.50 -10.99 9.46
CA CYS A 263 -32.37 -12.00 10.52
C CYS A 263 -32.93 -11.51 11.85
N GLY A 264 -33.12 -12.45 12.78
CA GLY A 264 -33.60 -12.15 14.14
C GLY A 264 -32.58 -11.40 15.00
N SER A 265 -33.07 -10.60 15.95
CA SER A 265 -32.25 -9.73 16.82
C SER A 265 -31.23 -10.49 17.67
N GLY A 266 -31.51 -11.73 18.04
CA GLY A 266 -30.56 -12.57 18.80
C GLY A 266 -29.22 -12.81 18.16
N SER A 267 -29.08 -12.58 16.83
CA SER A 267 -27.80 -12.74 16.11
C SER A 267 -27.03 -11.44 15.88
N TYR A 268 -27.57 -10.27 16.23
CA TYR A 268 -26.97 -8.98 15.89
C TYR A 268 -25.60 -8.77 16.53
N SER A 269 -25.46 -9.04 17.82
CA SER A 269 -24.19 -8.88 18.56
C SER A 269 -23.08 -9.77 18.01
N VAL A 270 -23.41 -11.00 17.62
CA VAL A 270 -22.49 -11.94 17.01
C VAL A 270 -22.00 -11.40 15.65
N ARG A 271 -22.89 -10.87 14.81
CA ARG A 271 -22.55 -10.29 13.49
C ARG A 271 -21.67 -9.06 13.62
N GLN A 272 -21.96 -8.20 14.61
CA GLN A 272 -21.13 -7.04 14.92
C GLN A 272 -19.73 -7.44 15.42
N SER A 273 -19.66 -8.43 16.32
CA SER A 273 -18.38 -8.97 16.81
C SER A 273 -17.56 -9.60 15.66
N ASN A 274 -18.21 -10.39 14.80
CA ASN A 274 -17.57 -10.97 13.63
C ASN A 274 -17.07 -9.91 12.65
N ALA A 275 -17.80 -8.81 12.47
CA ALA A 275 -17.35 -7.69 11.65
C ALA A 275 -16.07 -7.04 12.20
N GLN A 276 -15.95 -6.89 13.52
CA GLN A 276 -14.71 -6.42 14.14
C GLN A 276 -13.55 -7.38 13.93
N LYS A 277 -13.78 -8.71 14.02
CA LYS A 277 -12.77 -9.72 13.72
C LYS A 277 -12.31 -9.64 12.25
N ALA A 278 -13.26 -9.50 11.31
CA ALA A 278 -12.96 -9.36 9.89
C ALA A 278 -12.15 -8.07 9.62
N TYR A 279 -12.54 -6.95 10.22
CA TYR A 279 -11.83 -5.68 10.12
C TYR A 279 -10.38 -5.82 10.61
N LYS A 280 -10.19 -6.35 11.82
CA LYS A 280 -8.86 -6.57 12.40
C LYS A 280 -7.99 -7.47 11.51
N TYR A 281 -8.56 -8.49 10.87
CA TYR A 281 -7.81 -9.41 10.02
C TYR A 281 -7.39 -8.77 8.69
N PHE A 282 -8.28 -8.03 8.05
CA PHE A 282 -8.04 -7.48 6.71
C PHE A 282 -7.41 -6.09 6.70
N VAL A 283 -7.55 -5.32 7.77
CA VAL A 283 -7.05 -3.93 7.84
C VAL A 283 -5.87 -3.81 8.82
N GLY A 284 -5.93 -4.48 9.96
CA GLY A 284 -4.89 -4.47 11.00
C GLY A 284 -5.36 -3.84 12.29
#